data_a88d21e1cafabf83739b74db5dbee5d9
#
_entry.id   a88d21e1cafabf83739b74db5dbee5d9
#
_cell.length_a   1.000
_cell.length_b   1.000
_cell.length_c   1.000
_cell.angle_alpha   90.00
_cell.angle_beta   90.00
_cell.angle_gamma   90.00
#
_symmetry.space_group_name_H-M   'P 1'
#
loop_
_entity.id
_entity.type
_entity.pdbx_description
1 polymer ?
#
loop_
_entity_poly.entity_id
_entity_poly.type
_entity_poly.pdbx_seq_one_letter_code
_entity_poly.pdbx_strand_id
1 'polypeptide(L)'
;MKKVNDKHSKKSVFDEKSLEEIHNEIKQIYLADSRPWVIGYSGGKDSTTVLQLVWYAIKELPIEQRKKTVYVISSDTLVETPIIVDFINRTLKNINDIATKENMPFKAEKLRPLISQSFWVNLIGRGYAAPQQRFRWCTDRLKIQPSNRFIQEKISKYGEVVLILGIRRQESATRKQVMSLYQIPNSVLSRHSKFPRAYVYAPIRDWTTDDVWYYLLQVPSPWGGNNRDLVALYQNAQGECPLVIDDTTPSCGNTRFGCWVCTVVKKDKSISALIESGEEWLGPLLEIRNFLASTQDPKLKQLYREYKRRKGFVSFKSDGSGVISRGPYKLEFCKEILRMVLRAQIEVRAKGPDPNIQLILPEELHEIRRIWRTERGDWEDSLPKIYREITGEDLDWIQDDISFSLNEKSLLIDVCKKHNVPEQLLIKLLDAELQLQGLEKRSSIYNKIDQILFEEWRSEEELLANNVNGINK
;
A
#
# COMPACT_ATOMS: atom_id res chain seq x y z
N MET A 1 -52.46 -14.93 -6.76
CA MET A 1 -51.73 -14.76 -5.48
C MET A 1 -50.32 -15.27 -5.66
N LYS A 2 -49.34 -14.37 -5.91
CA LYS A 2 -47.90 -14.69 -5.97
C LYS A 2 -47.39 -14.75 -4.52
N LYS A 3 -46.83 -15.90 -4.15
CA LYS A 3 -46.15 -16.08 -2.86
C LYS A 3 -44.99 -15.07 -2.81
N VAL A 4 -45.05 -14.13 -1.86
CA VAL A 4 -43.95 -13.30 -1.44
C VAL A 4 -42.91 -14.25 -0.83
N ASN A 5 -41.76 -14.39 -1.48
CA ASN A 5 -40.63 -15.08 -0.92
C ASN A 5 -40.13 -14.26 0.28
N ASP A 6 -40.39 -14.75 1.45
CA ASP A 6 -39.77 -14.33 2.69
C ASP A 6 -38.24 -14.56 2.56
N LYS A 7 -37.50 -13.55 2.19
CA LYS A 7 -36.05 -13.55 2.34
C LYS A 7 -35.79 -13.71 3.83
N HIS A 8 -35.23 -14.83 4.25
CA HIS A 8 -34.75 -15.07 5.60
C HIS A 8 -33.98 -13.82 6.10
N SER A 9 -34.60 -13.02 6.94
CA SER A 9 -33.91 -11.98 7.69
C SER A 9 -32.89 -12.70 8.56
N LYS A 10 -31.61 -12.46 8.28
CA LYS A 10 -30.55 -13.03 9.12
C LYS A 10 -30.74 -12.50 10.52
N LYS A 11 -30.80 -13.40 11.49
CA LYS A 11 -30.96 -13.07 12.90
C LYS A 11 -29.81 -12.16 13.37
N SER A 12 -30.14 -11.09 14.07
CA SER A 12 -29.16 -10.18 14.66
C SER A 12 -28.38 -10.87 15.77
N VAL A 13 -27.11 -10.54 15.94
CA VAL A 13 -26.33 -11.02 17.09
C VAL A 13 -26.96 -10.55 18.41
N PHE A 14 -27.59 -9.39 18.42
CA PHE A 14 -28.26 -8.83 19.61
C PHE A 14 -29.56 -9.52 19.99
N ASP A 15 -30.09 -10.41 19.14
CA ASP A 15 -31.19 -11.33 19.48
C ASP A 15 -30.69 -12.51 20.33
N GLU A 16 -29.37 -12.81 20.29
CA GLU A 16 -28.76 -13.98 20.94
C GLU A 16 -27.85 -13.61 22.11
N LYS A 17 -27.17 -12.47 22.04
CA LYS A 17 -26.19 -12.01 23.03
C LYS A 17 -26.40 -10.53 23.37
N SER A 18 -26.43 -10.22 24.65
CA SER A 18 -26.40 -8.83 25.11
C SER A 18 -24.99 -8.22 24.93
N LEU A 19 -24.90 -6.89 24.91
CA LEU A 19 -23.62 -6.19 24.85
C LEU A 19 -22.74 -6.51 26.08
N GLU A 20 -23.36 -6.71 27.25
CA GLU A 20 -22.67 -7.11 28.48
C GLU A 20 -22.01 -8.48 28.35
N GLU A 21 -22.69 -9.46 27.74
CA GLU A 21 -22.13 -10.80 27.49
C GLU A 21 -20.95 -10.73 26.51
N ILE A 22 -21.02 -9.86 25.49
CA ILE A 22 -19.90 -9.63 24.56
C ILE A 22 -18.71 -9.00 25.29
N HIS A 23 -18.94 -8.01 26.15
CA HIS A 23 -17.87 -7.40 26.96
C HIS A 23 -17.28 -8.43 27.93
N ASN A 24 -18.09 -9.28 28.55
CA ASN A 24 -17.62 -10.33 29.45
C ASN A 24 -16.74 -11.36 28.73
N GLU A 25 -17.10 -11.76 27.50
CA GLU A 25 -16.26 -12.64 26.67
C GLU A 25 -14.89 -11.97 26.39
N ILE A 26 -14.89 -10.71 25.99
CA ILE A 26 -13.65 -9.95 25.73
C ILE A 26 -12.79 -9.85 26.99
N LYS A 27 -13.40 -9.55 28.16
CA LYS A 27 -12.70 -9.49 29.47
C LYS A 27 -12.07 -10.83 29.85
N GLN A 28 -12.79 -11.93 29.66
CA GLN A 28 -12.27 -13.27 29.95
C GLN A 28 -11.04 -13.58 29.07
N ILE A 29 -11.08 -13.30 27.78
CA ILE A 29 -9.95 -13.53 26.87
C ILE A 29 -8.79 -12.59 27.20
N TYR A 30 -9.08 -11.34 27.58
CA TYR A 30 -8.05 -10.38 27.97
C TYR A 30 -7.31 -10.82 29.23
N LEU A 31 -8.00 -11.36 30.21
CA LEU A 31 -7.43 -11.79 31.49
C LEU A 31 -6.80 -13.18 31.44
N ALA A 32 -7.09 -14.00 30.42
CA ALA A 32 -6.65 -15.40 30.34
C ALA A 32 -5.12 -15.57 30.27
N ASP A 33 -4.39 -14.57 29.80
CA ASP A 33 -2.93 -14.63 29.67
C ASP A 33 -2.29 -13.22 29.68
N SER A 34 -0.96 -13.17 29.49
CA SER A 34 -0.19 -11.92 29.43
C SER A 34 0.20 -11.46 28.03
N ARG A 35 -0.22 -12.17 26.98
CA ARG A 35 0.11 -11.84 25.60
C ARG A 35 -0.42 -10.46 25.22
N PRO A 36 0.41 -9.55 24.64
CA PRO A 36 -0.07 -8.25 24.21
C PRO A 36 -1.10 -8.40 23.09
N TRP A 37 -2.04 -7.49 23.05
CA TRP A 37 -3.04 -7.40 22.00
C TRP A 37 -2.63 -6.39 20.93
N VAL A 38 -2.91 -6.71 19.68
CA VAL A 38 -2.66 -5.83 18.53
C VAL A 38 -3.95 -5.68 17.76
N ILE A 39 -4.60 -4.54 17.87
CA ILE A 39 -5.83 -4.19 17.15
C ILE A 39 -5.48 -3.54 15.84
N GLY A 40 -5.94 -4.13 14.74
CA GLY A 40 -5.85 -3.49 13.43
C GLY A 40 -6.94 -2.45 13.25
N TYR A 41 -6.54 -1.19 13.12
CA TYR A 41 -7.45 -0.06 12.93
C TYR A 41 -7.24 0.59 11.56
N SER A 42 -8.29 0.60 10.76
CA SER A 42 -8.26 1.18 9.41
C SER A 42 -9.12 2.44 9.26
N GLY A 43 -9.75 2.88 10.35
CA GLY A 43 -10.74 3.96 10.30
C GLY A 43 -12.10 3.54 9.73
N GLY A 44 -12.28 2.26 9.34
CA GLY A 44 -13.54 1.74 8.82
C GLY A 44 -14.48 1.25 9.93
N LYS A 45 -15.77 1.08 9.58
CA LYS A 45 -16.84 0.69 10.52
C LYS A 45 -16.49 -0.53 11.39
N ASP A 46 -16.01 -1.60 10.76
CA ASP A 46 -15.74 -2.87 11.45
C ASP A 46 -14.57 -2.76 12.43
N SER A 47 -13.47 -2.11 12.04
CA SER A 47 -12.33 -1.86 12.91
C SER A 47 -12.64 -0.88 14.05
N THR A 48 -13.50 0.10 13.80
CA THR A 48 -13.97 1.05 14.83
C THR A 48 -14.85 0.32 15.85
N THR A 49 -15.78 -0.52 15.40
CA THR A 49 -16.61 -1.35 16.29
C THR A 49 -15.76 -2.23 17.21
N VAL A 50 -14.78 -2.94 16.64
CA VAL A 50 -13.89 -3.81 17.42
C VAL A 50 -13.10 -3.01 18.45
N LEU A 51 -12.52 -1.89 18.04
CA LEU A 51 -11.74 -1.07 18.96
C LEU A 51 -12.60 -0.50 20.10
N GLN A 52 -13.83 -0.05 19.81
CA GLN A 52 -14.77 0.42 20.84
C GLN A 52 -15.19 -0.70 21.79
N LEU A 53 -15.54 -1.89 21.28
CA LEU A 53 -15.88 -3.05 22.10
C LEU A 53 -14.76 -3.42 23.06
N VAL A 54 -13.53 -3.49 22.56
CA VAL A 54 -12.35 -3.81 23.37
C VAL A 54 -12.07 -2.71 24.40
N TRP A 55 -12.23 -1.44 24.00
CA TRP A 55 -12.03 -0.31 24.92
C TRP A 55 -13.00 -0.37 26.08
N TYR A 56 -14.31 -0.48 25.80
CA TYR A 56 -15.33 -0.52 26.85
C TYR A 56 -15.19 -1.75 27.76
N ALA A 57 -14.95 -2.91 27.18
CA ALA A 57 -14.71 -4.13 27.96
C ALA A 57 -13.52 -3.98 28.94
N ILE A 58 -12.40 -3.38 28.49
CA ILE A 58 -11.24 -3.16 29.38
C ILE A 58 -11.51 -2.02 30.37
N LYS A 59 -12.28 -1.00 29.99
CA LYS A 59 -12.66 0.10 30.89
C LYS A 59 -13.50 -0.38 32.08
N GLU A 60 -14.27 -1.44 31.93
CA GLU A 60 -15.04 -2.07 33.02
C GLU A 60 -14.17 -2.85 34.00
N LEU A 61 -12.93 -3.18 33.68
CA LEU A 61 -12.00 -3.84 34.57
C LEU A 61 -11.44 -2.87 35.63
N PRO A 62 -11.12 -3.35 36.87
CA PRO A 62 -10.31 -2.58 37.81
C PRO A 62 -8.95 -2.18 37.19
N ILE A 63 -8.41 -1.03 37.59
CA ILE A 63 -7.15 -0.48 37.04
C ILE A 63 -6.00 -1.48 37.18
N GLU A 64 -5.96 -2.21 38.30
CA GLU A 64 -4.94 -3.20 38.63
C GLU A 64 -4.94 -4.38 37.65
N GLN A 65 -6.02 -4.62 36.94
CA GLN A 65 -6.18 -5.70 35.97
C GLN A 65 -5.85 -5.25 34.54
N ARG A 66 -5.76 -3.92 34.29
CA ARG A 66 -5.47 -3.36 32.95
C ARG A 66 -3.97 -3.38 32.60
N LYS A 67 -3.26 -4.49 32.90
CA LYS A 67 -1.78 -4.56 32.78
C LYS A 67 -1.26 -4.86 31.39
N LYS A 68 -2.04 -5.57 30.58
CA LYS A 68 -1.65 -6.02 29.25
C LYS A 68 -1.72 -4.88 28.25
N THR A 69 -0.61 -4.58 27.55
CA THR A 69 -0.61 -3.55 26.53
C THR A 69 -1.48 -3.93 25.33
N VAL A 70 -2.30 -3.00 24.87
CA VAL A 70 -3.14 -3.09 23.67
C VAL A 70 -2.62 -2.10 22.64
N TYR A 71 -1.93 -2.60 21.62
CA TYR A 71 -1.47 -1.80 20.50
C TYR A 71 -2.61 -1.57 19.52
N VAL A 72 -2.83 -0.33 19.11
CA VAL A 72 -3.76 0.02 18.02
C VAL A 72 -2.93 0.45 16.83
N ILE A 73 -2.88 -0.36 15.78
CA ILE A 73 -2.04 -0.11 14.61
C ILE A 73 -2.87 0.31 13.41
N SER A 74 -2.45 1.36 12.73
CA SER A 74 -3.03 1.82 11.48
C SER A 74 -1.96 1.90 10.40
N SER A 75 -2.23 1.35 9.22
CA SER A 75 -1.31 1.44 8.08
C SER A 75 -1.42 2.80 7.41
N ASP A 76 -0.30 3.51 7.29
CA ASP A 76 -0.14 4.72 6.49
C ASP A 76 0.62 4.35 5.21
N THR A 77 -0.08 4.28 4.09
CA THR A 77 0.51 3.88 2.81
C THR A 77 1.28 5.00 2.11
N LEU A 78 1.28 6.21 2.66
CA LEU A 78 1.83 7.47 2.11
C LEU A 78 1.10 7.96 0.84
N VAL A 79 0.04 7.29 0.41
CA VAL A 79 -0.79 7.65 -0.76
C VAL A 79 -2.29 7.51 -0.47
N GLU A 80 -2.69 7.65 0.77
CA GLU A 80 -4.10 7.72 1.17
C GLU A 80 -4.65 9.12 0.94
N THR A 81 -5.97 9.22 0.73
CA THR A 81 -6.61 10.52 0.54
C THR A 81 -6.36 11.41 1.75
N PRO A 82 -5.92 12.68 1.57
CA PRO A 82 -5.54 13.55 2.68
C PRO A 82 -6.61 13.69 3.77
N ILE A 83 -7.88 13.74 3.40
CA ILE A 83 -9.02 13.76 4.35
C ILE A 83 -9.01 12.54 5.28
N ILE A 84 -8.73 11.36 4.72
CA ILE A 84 -8.66 10.11 5.51
C ILE A 84 -7.41 10.09 6.38
N VAL A 85 -6.28 10.58 5.87
CA VAL A 85 -5.04 10.72 6.65
C VAL A 85 -5.27 11.60 7.88
N ASP A 86 -5.91 12.75 7.71
CA ASP A 86 -6.24 13.67 8.81
C ASP A 86 -7.20 13.02 9.81
N PHE A 87 -8.28 12.38 9.33
CA PHE A 87 -9.22 11.65 10.19
C PHE A 87 -8.52 10.59 11.05
N ILE A 88 -7.66 9.76 10.44
CA ILE A 88 -6.91 8.72 11.16
C ILE A 88 -5.92 9.34 12.15
N ASN A 89 -5.20 10.40 11.75
CA ASN A 89 -4.25 11.09 12.64
C ASN A 89 -4.92 11.62 13.89
N ARG A 90 -6.04 12.34 13.73
CA ARG A 90 -6.83 12.86 14.85
C ARG A 90 -7.33 11.74 15.75
N THR A 91 -7.84 10.66 15.16
CA THR A 91 -8.36 9.52 15.93
C THR A 91 -7.25 8.83 16.74
N LEU A 92 -6.09 8.53 16.14
CA LEU A 92 -4.98 7.89 16.85
C LEU A 92 -4.42 8.77 17.97
N LYS A 93 -4.35 10.09 17.74
CA LYS A 93 -3.97 11.05 18.77
C LYS A 93 -4.96 11.02 19.93
N ASN A 94 -6.26 11.13 19.64
CA ASN A 94 -7.30 11.10 20.67
C ASN A 94 -7.28 9.80 21.47
N ILE A 95 -7.06 8.66 20.81
CA ILE A 95 -6.92 7.35 21.51
C ILE A 95 -5.78 7.42 22.52
N ASN A 96 -4.60 7.94 22.14
CA ASN A 96 -3.45 8.05 23.05
C ASN A 96 -3.71 9.03 24.20
N ASP A 97 -4.31 10.19 23.89
CA ASP A 97 -4.59 11.24 24.90
C ASP A 97 -5.59 10.74 25.96
N ILE A 98 -6.68 10.12 25.51
CA ILE A 98 -7.71 9.58 26.42
C ILE A 98 -7.20 8.32 27.15
N ALA A 99 -6.43 7.46 26.47
CA ALA A 99 -5.81 6.30 27.13
C ALA A 99 -4.92 6.73 28.31
N THR A 100 -4.14 7.77 28.12
CA THR A 100 -3.30 8.34 29.19
C THR A 100 -4.15 8.93 30.32
N LYS A 101 -5.19 9.70 29.98
CA LYS A 101 -6.07 10.35 30.96
C LYS A 101 -6.87 9.36 31.81
N GLU A 102 -7.33 8.25 31.21
CA GLU A 102 -8.18 7.23 31.86
C GLU A 102 -7.39 6.00 32.37
N ASN A 103 -6.05 6.05 32.37
CA ASN A 103 -5.18 4.92 32.72
C ASN A 103 -5.55 3.62 31.96
N MET A 104 -5.79 3.77 30.66
CA MET A 104 -6.08 2.66 29.76
C MET A 104 -4.78 2.13 29.12
N PRO A 105 -4.65 0.81 28.89
CA PRO A 105 -3.41 0.20 28.42
C PRO A 105 -3.22 0.31 26.90
N PHE A 106 -3.86 1.27 26.25
CA PHE A 106 -3.82 1.43 24.78
C PHE A 106 -2.65 2.29 24.33
N LYS A 107 -2.03 1.86 23.20
CA LYS A 107 -0.98 2.59 22.50
C LYS A 107 -1.27 2.57 21.02
N ALA A 108 -1.65 3.73 20.46
CA ALA A 108 -1.98 3.87 19.05
C ALA A 108 -0.78 4.39 18.26
N GLU A 109 -0.46 3.72 17.15
CA GLU A 109 0.67 4.08 16.28
C GLU A 109 0.40 3.80 14.81
N LYS A 110 1.05 4.57 13.94
CA LYS A 110 0.99 4.37 12.49
C LYS A 110 2.15 3.52 12.00
N LEU A 111 1.84 2.60 11.10
CA LEU A 111 2.84 1.75 10.44
C LEU A 111 3.05 2.26 9.02
N ARG A 112 4.30 2.59 8.69
CA ARG A 112 4.69 3.05 7.35
C ARG A 112 5.54 2.02 6.62
N PRO A 113 5.45 1.97 5.28
CA PRO A 113 6.42 1.24 4.49
C PRO A 113 7.82 1.84 4.67
N LEU A 114 8.86 1.07 4.39
CA LEU A 114 10.19 1.64 4.19
C LEU A 114 10.12 2.58 2.98
N ILE A 115 10.84 3.69 3.01
CA ILE A 115 10.88 4.65 1.89
C ILE A 115 11.23 3.93 0.58
N SER A 116 12.23 3.07 0.58
CA SER A 116 12.60 2.25 -0.58
C SER A 116 11.48 1.32 -1.09
N GLN A 117 10.41 1.11 -0.33
CA GLN A 117 9.25 0.28 -0.68
C GLN A 117 7.97 1.09 -0.85
N SER A 118 8.02 2.42 -0.74
CA SER A 118 6.87 3.30 -0.89
C SER A 118 6.29 3.25 -2.32
N PHE A 119 5.11 3.83 -2.49
CA PHE A 119 4.40 3.78 -3.77
C PHE A 119 5.18 4.48 -4.87
N TRP A 120 5.60 5.73 -4.63
CA TRP A 120 6.27 6.52 -5.65
C TRP A 120 7.67 6.03 -5.98
N VAL A 121 8.42 5.56 -5.00
CA VAL A 121 9.74 4.96 -5.22
C VAL A 121 9.64 3.72 -6.11
N ASN A 122 8.61 2.89 -5.93
CA ASN A 122 8.41 1.75 -6.82
C ASN A 122 7.87 2.15 -8.20
N LEU A 123 6.89 3.06 -8.27
CA LEU A 123 6.25 3.42 -9.53
C LEU A 123 7.14 4.37 -10.36
N ILE A 124 7.61 5.47 -9.77
CA ILE A 124 8.43 6.49 -10.45
C ILE A 124 9.90 6.07 -10.46
N GLY A 125 10.44 5.64 -9.33
CA GLY A 125 11.86 5.24 -9.22
C GLY A 125 12.16 4.01 -10.07
N ARG A 126 11.51 2.88 -9.76
CA ARG A 126 11.77 1.58 -10.42
C ARG A 126 10.94 1.33 -11.66
N GLY A 127 9.99 2.21 -11.99
CA GLY A 127 9.12 2.06 -13.14
C GLY A 127 8.08 0.93 -13.01
N TYR A 128 7.66 0.55 -11.81
CA TYR A 128 6.62 -0.46 -11.67
C TYR A 128 5.34 0.01 -12.36
N ALA A 129 4.72 -0.89 -13.13
CA ALA A 129 3.42 -0.60 -13.71
C ALA A 129 2.37 -0.34 -12.63
N ALA A 130 1.41 0.55 -12.92
CA ALA A 130 0.30 0.83 -12.04
C ALA A 130 -0.39 -0.47 -11.58
N PRO A 131 -0.77 -0.60 -10.30
CA PRO A 131 -1.36 -1.80 -9.75
C PRO A 131 -2.63 -2.23 -10.47
N GLN A 132 -2.81 -3.53 -10.69
CA GLN A 132 -4.01 -4.11 -11.30
C GLN A 132 -4.43 -5.38 -10.56
N GLN A 133 -5.63 -5.91 -10.82
CA GLN A 133 -6.17 -7.04 -10.04
C GLN A 133 -5.22 -8.22 -9.87
N ARG A 134 -4.44 -8.56 -10.90
CA ARG A 134 -3.48 -9.67 -10.89
C ARG A 134 -2.04 -9.25 -10.52
N PHE A 135 -1.81 -7.97 -10.27
CA PHE A 135 -0.48 -7.44 -9.94
C PHE A 135 -0.59 -6.35 -8.88
N ARG A 136 -0.81 -6.78 -7.63
CA ARG A 136 -1.04 -5.91 -6.46
C ARG A 136 0.20 -5.74 -5.60
N TRP A 137 1.32 -5.40 -6.20
CA TRP A 137 2.57 -5.17 -5.49
C TRP A 137 2.44 -4.13 -4.35
N CYS A 138 1.52 -3.16 -4.51
CA CYS A 138 1.26 -2.15 -3.50
C CYS A 138 0.69 -2.74 -2.20
N THR A 139 -0.20 -3.74 -2.26
CA THR A 139 -0.78 -4.36 -1.07
C THR A 139 0.30 -5.00 -0.21
N ASP A 140 1.19 -5.79 -0.83
CA ASP A 140 2.30 -6.41 -0.12
C ASP A 140 3.21 -5.36 0.53
N ARG A 141 3.72 -4.42 -0.25
CA ARG A 141 4.76 -3.47 0.18
C ARG A 141 4.26 -2.42 1.16
N LEU A 142 3.05 -1.89 0.94
CA LEU A 142 2.55 -0.74 1.69
C LEU A 142 1.74 -1.13 2.92
N LYS A 143 1.17 -2.35 2.96
CA LYS A 143 0.29 -2.80 4.05
C LYS A 143 0.81 -4.04 4.76
N ILE A 144 1.07 -5.13 4.01
CA ILE A 144 1.43 -6.42 4.60
C ILE A 144 2.82 -6.36 5.25
N GLN A 145 3.83 -5.86 4.54
CA GLN A 145 5.20 -5.84 5.06
C GLN A 145 5.36 -4.95 6.31
N PRO A 146 4.82 -3.72 6.40
CA PRO A 146 4.86 -2.94 7.62
C PRO A 146 4.19 -3.64 8.81
N SER A 147 3.00 -4.22 8.59
CA SER A 147 2.28 -4.97 9.63
C SER A 147 3.05 -6.22 10.09
N ASN A 148 3.63 -6.96 9.15
CA ASN A 148 4.45 -8.14 9.47
C ASN A 148 5.69 -7.79 10.28
N ARG A 149 6.38 -6.69 9.96
CA ARG A 149 7.53 -6.22 10.76
C ARG A 149 7.11 -5.90 12.19
N PHE A 150 6.01 -5.19 12.36
CA PHE A 150 5.48 -4.87 13.67
C PHE A 150 5.13 -6.14 14.47
N ILE A 151 4.40 -7.07 13.87
CA ILE A 151 4.02 -8.34 14.51
C ILE A 151 5.27 -9.13 14.91
N GLN A 152 6.26 -9.24 14.03
CA GLN A 152 7.53 -9.91 14.31
C GLN A 152 8.29 -9.27 15.48
N GLU A 153 8.35 -7.94 15.52
CA GLU A 153 8.96 -7.19 16.63
C GLU A 153 8.28 -7.53 17.97
N LYS A 154 6.93 -7.55 17.97
CA LYS A 154 6.19 -7.88 19.20
C LYS A 154 6.35 -9.35 19.58
N ILE A 155 6.37 -10.28 18.62
CA ILE A 155 6.69 -11.69 18.88
C ILE A 155 8.09 -11.84 19.46
N SER A 156 9.09 -11.14 18.91
CA SER A 156 10.47 -11.17 19.42
C SER A 156 10.56 -10.67 20.86
N LYS A 157 9.75 -9.66 21.21
CA LYS A 157 9.76 -9.03 22.54
C LYS A 157 8.97 -9.82 23.57
N TYR A 158 7.82 -10.40 23.21
CA TYR A 158 6.85 -10.97 24.14
C TYR A 158 6.65 -12.48 23.99
N GLY A 159 7.28 -13.12 23.01
CA GLY A 159 7.12 -14.53 22.69
C GLY A 159 5.91 -14.83 21.80
N GLU A 160 4.74 -14.33 22.15
CA GLU A 160 3.48 -14.50 21.43
C GLU A 160 2.65 -13.21 21.41
N VAL A 161 1.72 -13.08 20.46
CA VAL A 161 0.79 -11.95 20.35
C VAL A 161 -0.61 -12.42 19.96
N VAL A 162 -1.63 -11.63 20.34
CA VAL A 162 -3.00 -11.83 19.86
C VAL A 162 -3.42 -10.65 19.00
N LEU A 163 -3.73 -10.91 17.73
CA LEU A 163 -4.25 -9.92 16.78
C LEU A 163 -5.76 -9.84 16.93
N ILE A 164 -6.28 -8.63 17.10
CA ILE A 164 -7.72 -8.39 17.20
C ILE A 164 -8.18 -7.73 15.91
N LEU A 165 -9.08 -8.37 15.19
CA LEU A 165 -9.43 -7.98 13.83
C LEU A 165 -10.92 -7.84 13.63
N GLY A 166 -11.32 -6.77 12.93
CA GLY A 166 -12.69 -6.51 12.51
C GLY A 166 -13.07 -7.28 11.25
N ILE A 167 -12.97 -8.60 11.26
CA ILE A 167 -13.31 -9.47 10.14
C ILE A 167 -14.63 -10.20 10.42
N ARG A 168 -15.48 -10.34 9.39
CA ARG A 168 -16.77 -10.98 9.48
C ARG A 168 -16.93 -12.10 8.44
N ARG A 169 -17.55 -13.21 8.83
CA ARG A 169 -17.82 -14.35 7.93
C ARG A 169 -18.71 -13.96 6.74
N GLN A 170 -19.54 -12.95 6.90
CA GLN A 170 -20.51 -12.53 5.89
C GLN A 170 -19.90 -11.62 4.78
N GLU A 171 -18.67 -11.13 4.95
CA GLU A 171 -18.06 -10.26 3.95
C GLU A 171 -17.74 -10.95 2.63
N SER A 172 -17.31 -12.21 2.67
CA SER A 172 -17.10 -13.02 1.47
C SER A 172 -17.03 -14.52 1.78
N ALA A 173 -17.38 -15.35 0.79
CA ALA A 173 -17.28 -16.81 0.89
C ALA A 173 -15.83 -17.25 1.15
N THR A 174 -14.87 -16.58 0.52
CA THR A 174 -13.42 -16.86 0.71
C THR A 174 -12.98 -16.57 2.13
N ARG A 175 -13.41 -15.45 2.74
CA ARG A 175 -13.10 -15.14 4.15
C ARG A 175 -13.68 -16.18 5.09
N LYS A 176 -14.92 -16.60 4.87
CA LYS A 176 -15.53 -17.67 5.65
C LYS A 176 -14.70 -18.96 5.61
N GLN A 177 -14.22 -19.34 4.43
CA GLN A 177 -13.40 -20.54 4.24
C GLN A 177 -12.04 -20.41 4.93
N VAL A 178 -11.33 -19.29 4.75
CA VAL A 178 -10.04 -19.03 5.38
C VAL A 178 -10.15 -19.03 6.92
N MET A 179 -11.17 -18.35 7.47
CA MET A 179 -11.41 -18.36 8.92
C MET A 179 -11.63 -19.76 9.47
N SER A 180 -12.32 -20.63 8.72
CA SER A 180 -12.55 -22.03 9.12
C SER A 180 -11.26 -22.87 9.09
N LEU A 181 -10.38 -22.64 8.13
CA LEU A 181 -9.11 -23.37 7.99
C LEU A 181 -8.14 -23.15 9.17
N TYR A 182 -8.12 -21.94 9.72
CA TYR A 182 -7.20 -21.58 10.81
C TYR A 182 -7.82 -21.61 12.20
N GLN A 183 -9.08 -22.04 12.31
CA GLN A 183 -9.78 -22.14 13.60
C GLN A 183 -9.13 -23.21 14.48
N ILE A 184 -8.87 -22.86 15.75
CA ILE A 184 -8.40 -23.81 16.75
C ILE A 184 -9.65 -24.50 17.35
N PRO A 185 -9.72 -25.84 17.36
CA PRO A 185 -10.86 -26.56 17.95
C PRO A 185 -11.11 -26.11 19.40
N ASN A 186 -12.37 -25.91 19.75
CA ASN A 186 -12.81 -25.48 21.08
C ASN A 186 -12.18 -24.16 21.59
N SER A 187 -11.75 -23.28 20.69
CA SER A 187 -11.16 -21.98 21.02
C SER A 187 -11.85 -20.86 20.24
N VAL A 188 -11.97 -19.70 20.88
CA VAL A 188 -12.38 -18.45 20.23
C VAL A 188 -11.26 -17.84 19.39
N LEU A 189 -10.01 -18.28 19.63
CA LEU A 189 -8.83 -17.87 18.89
C LEU A 189 -8.64 -18.75 17.65
N SER A 190 -8.08 -18.15 16.60
CA SER A 190 -7.61 -18.82 15.40
C SER A 190 -6.09 -18.64 15.28
N ARG A 191 -5.41 -19.50 14.48
CA ARG A 191 -3.99 -19.31 14.16
C ARG A 191 -3.83 -18.25 13.07
N HIS A 192 -2.75 -17.49 13.12
CA HIS A 192 -2.38 -16.64 12.00
C HIS A 192 -1.76 -17.47 10.87
N SER A 193 -2.10 -17.17 9.61
CA SER A 193 -1.64 -17.95 8.44
C SER A 193 -0.11 -17.97 8.26
N LYS A 194 0.60 -16.91 8.66
CA LYS A 194 2.03 -16.72 8.43
C LYS A 194 2.89 -16.88 9.69
N PHE A 195 2.37 -16.49 10.86
CA PHE A 195 3.14 -16.46 12.11
C PHE A 195 2.63 -17.50 13.11
N PRO A 196 3.38 -18.59 13.37
CA PRO A 196 2.94 -19.63 14.30
C PRO A 196 2.71 -19.15 15.74
N ARG A 197 3.38 -18.04 16.14
CA ARG A 197 3.28 -17.43 17.47
C ARG A 197 2.33 -16.21 17.50
N ALA A 198 1.51 -16.03 16.48
CA ALA A 198 0.45 -15.03 16.45
C ALA A 198 -0.92 -15.72 16.39
N TYR A 199 -1.82 -15.26 17.22
CA TYR A 199 -3.19 -15.74 17.27
C TYR A 199 -4.13 -14.63 16.80
N VAL A 200 -5.31 -14.98 16.33
CA VAL A 200 -6.32 -14.04 15.84
C VAL A 200 -7.60 -14.20 16.63
N TYR A 201 -8.09 -13.11 17.19
CA TYR A 201 -9.41 -12.99 17.77
C TYR A 201 -10.26 -12.02 16.93
N ALA A 202 -11.46 -12.44 16.61
CA ALA A 202 -12.41 -11.64 15.82
C ALA A 202 -13.74 -11.51 16.58
N PRO A 203 -13.88 -10.48 17.45
CA PRO A 203 -15.06 -10.30 18.31
C PRO A 203 -16.38 -10.23 17.52
N ILE A 204 -16.34 -9.65 16.33
CA ILE A 204 -17.51 -9.41 15.48
C ILE A 204 -17.64 -10.40 14.31
N ARG A 205 -16.98 -11.57 14.37
CA ARG A 205 -16.90 -12.53 13.25
C ARG A 205 -18.27 -12.96 12.71
N ASP A 206 -19.27 -13.02 13.56
CA ASP A 206 -20.61 -13.49 13.20
C ASP A 206 -21.64 -12.35 13.06
N TRP A 207 -21.22 -11.10 13.23
CA TRP A 207 -22.07 -9.92 13.12
C TRP A 207 -22.47 -9.64 11.67
N THR A 208 -23.69 -9.14 11.49
CA THR A 208 -24.16 -8.59 10.23
C THR A 208 -23.63 -7.16 10.02
N THR A 209 -23.79 -6.61 8.83
CA THR A 209 -23.49 -5.20 8.57
C THR A 209 -24.41 -4.29 9.39
N ASP A 210 -25.67 -4.69 9.54
CA ASP A 210 -26.68 -3.95 10.29
C ASP A 210 -26.36 -3.94 11.78
N ASP A 211 -25.85 -5.05 12.35
CA ASP A 211 -25.38 -5.09 13.75
C ASP A 211 -24.23 -4.12 14.00
N VAL A 212 -23.28 -4.04 13.06
CA VAL A 212 -22.14 -3.11 13.15
C VAL A 212 -22.61 -1.67 13.16
N TRP A 213 -23.53 -1.29 12.25
CA TRP A 213 -24.07 0.06 12.20
C TRP A 213 -24.97 0.36 13.40
N TYR A 214 -25.81 -0.60 13.82
CA TYR A 214 -26.62 -0.47 15.00
C TYR A 214 -25.76 -0.14 16.23
N TYR A 215 -24.69 -0.90 16.46
CA TYR A 215 -23.75 -0.65 17.55
C TYR A 215 -23.11 0.74 17.47
N LEU A 216 -22.55 1.10 16.33
CA LEU A 216 -21.84 2.38 16.14
C LEU A 216 -22.76 3.61 16.31
N LEU A 217 -24.04 3.49 15.98
CA LEU A 217 -25.02 4.57 16.11
C LEU A 217 -25.54 4.70 17.54
N GLN A 218 -25.54 3.64 18.33
CA GLN A 218 -26.02 3.63 19.71
C GLN A 218 -24.91 3.89 20.74
N VAL A 219 -23.69 3.42 20.47
CA VAL A 219 -22.57 3.49 21.42
C VAL A 219 -21.62 4.64 21.01
N PRO A 220 -21.40 5.63 21.88
CA PRO A 220 -20.52 6.76 21.57
C PRO A 220 -19.06 6.31 21.45
N SER A 221 -18.26 7.07 20.72
CA SER A 221 -16.81 6.84 20.63
C SER A 221 -16.15 7.18 21.98
N PRO A 222 -15.40 6.25 22.62
CA PRO A 222 -14.81 6.49 23.92
C PRO A 222 -13.62 7.46 23.93
N TRP A 223 -13.02 7.70 22.76
CA TRP A 223 -11.92 8.67 22.59
C TRP A 223 -12.38 10.01 22.00
N GLY A 224 -13.68 10.29 22.02
CA GLY A 224 -14.27 11.48 21.43
C GLY A 224 -14.48 11.35 19.91
N GLY A 225 -15.10 12.36 19.32
CA GLY A 225 -15.58 12.33 17.94
C GLY A 225 -16.97 11.70 17.82
N ASN A 226 -17.53 11.76 16.63
CA ASN A 226 -18.87 11.27 16.37
C ASN A 226 -18.83 10.11 15.36
N ASN A 227 -19.39 8.96 15.75
CA ASN A 227 -19.53 7.82 14.82
C ASN A 227 -20.40 8.15 13.59
N ARG A 228 -21.22 9.21 13.65
CA ARG A 228 -21.98 9.71 12.49
C ARG A 228 -21.08 10.28 11.39
N ASP A 229 -19.90 10.80 11.74
CA ASP A 229 -18.91 11.25 10.75
C ASP A 229 -18.47 10.06 9.88
N LEU A 230 -18.36 8.89 10.51
CA LEU A 230 -18.07 7.64 9.79
C LEU A 230 -19.23 7.25 8.85
N VAL A 231 -20.51 7.46 9.28
CA VAL A 231 -21.67 7.24 8.41
C VAL A 231 -21.61 8.14 7.18
N ALA A 232 -21.34 9.44 7.39
CA ALA A 232 -21.21 10.41 6.30
C ALA A 232 -20.11 10.01 5.31
N LEU A 233 -18.95 9.58 5.82
CA LEU A 233 -17.85 9.06 4.99
C LEU A 233 -18.28 7.83 4.19
N TYR A 234 -19.07 6.91 4.76
CA TYR A 234 -19.55 5.72 4.06
C TYR A 234 -20.69 5.99 3.07
N GLN A 235 -21.55 6.95 3.34
CA GLN A 235 -22.57 7.40 2.38
C GLN A 235 -21.92 7.95 1.12
N ASN A 236 -20.83 8.70 1.29
CA ASN A 236 -20.06 9.24 0.16
C ASN A 236 -19.17 8.22 -0.53
N ALA A 237 -18.87 7.08 0.07
CA ALA A 237 -17.83 6.18 -0.42
C ALA A 237 -18.02 4.70 -0.15
N GLN A 238 -19.20 4.09 -0.16
CA GLN A 238 -19.43 2.66 0.11
C GLN A 238 -18.19 1.77 -0.02
N GLY A 239 -17.47 1.45 1.06
CA GLY A 239 -16.23 0.70 0.98
C GLY A 239 -15.74 0.02 2.25
N GLU A 240 -14.96 -1.05 2.11
CA GLU A 240 -14.51 -1.97 3.18
C GLU A 240 -13.00 -1.98 3.46
N CYS A 241 -12.65 -2.42 4.65
CA CYS A 241 -11.37 -2.33 5.39
C CYS A 241 -10.17 -3.17 4.87
N PRO A 242 -8.93 -2.76 5.20
CA PRO A 242 -7.69 -3.30 4.65
C PRO A 242 -6.67 -3.87 5.66
N LEU A 243 -7.02 -4.76 6.58
CA LEU A 243 -6.02 -5.65 7.17
C LEU A 243 -6.13 -6.99 6.46
N VAL A 244 -5.11 -7.30 5.66
CA VAL A 244 -5.02 -8.55 4.91
C VAL A 244 -4.38 -9.57 5.83
N ILE A 245 -5.15 -10.60 6.20
CA ILE A 245 -4.66 -11.76 6.97
C ILE A 245 -4.07 -12.80 6.02
N ASP A 246 -4.45 -12.74 4.73
CA ASP A 246 -4.14 -13.75 3.73
C ASP A 246 -3.91 -13.09 2.36
N ASP A 247 -2.79 -13.44 1.73
CA ASP A 247 -2.39 -12.94 0.41
C ASP A 247 -3.33 -13.39 -0.73
N THR A 248 -4.15 -14.43 -0.49
CA THR A 248 -5.03 -15.03 -1.49
C THR A 248 -6.41 -14.38 -1.54
N THR A 249 -6.82 -13.66 -0.49
CA THR A 249 -8.14 -13.04 -0.42
C THR A 249 -8.10 -11.62 -0.99
N PRO A 250 -8.88 -11.30 -2.03
CA PRO A 250 -8.96 -9.94 -2.54
C PRO A 250 -9.49 -9.00 -1.46
N SER A 251 -8.63 -8.18 -0.89
CA SER A 251 -8.99 -7.20 0.14
C SER A 251 -9.79 -6.01 -0.41
N CYS A 252 -10.26 -6.08 -1.67
CA CYS A 252 -10.78 -4.93 -2.40
C CYS A 252 -12.13 -5.19 -3.04
N GLY A 253 -13.22 -4.82 -2.36
CA GLY A 253 -14.52 -4.53 -2.97
C GLY A 253 -14.47 -3.31 -3.90
N ASN A 254 -15.56 -3.02 -4.61
CA ASN A 254 -15.62 -1.95 -5.62
C ASN A 254 -15.67 -0.53 -5.03
N THR A 255 -15.65 -0.38 -3.71
CA THR A 255 -15.81 0.90 -3.00
C THR A 255 -14.91 0.94 -1.76
N ARG A 256 -14.15 2.06 -1.53
CA ARG A 256 -13.13 2.11 -0.48
C ARG A 256 -12.78 3.51 -0.01
N PHE A 257 -12.57 3.64 1.31
CA PHE A 257 -11.54 4.52 1.83
C PHE A 257 -10.20 3.85 1.58
N GLY A 258 -9.34 4.44 0.79
CA GLY A 258 -8.06 3.81 0.47
C GLY A 258 -7.10 4.76 -0.23
N CYS A 259 -6.09 4.17 -0.85
CA CYS A 259 -5.09 4.93 -1.59
C CYS A 259 -5.76 5.63 -2.78
N TRP A 260 -5.62 6.95 -2.89
CA TRP A 260 -6.15 7.72 -4.02
C TRP A 260 -5.54 7.31 -5.38
N VAL A 261 -4.35 6.73 -5.36
CA VAL A 261 -3.66 6.18 -6.54
C VAL A 261 -4.18 4.80 -6.99
N CYS A 262 -5.27 4.28 -6.40
CA CYS A 262 -5.70 2.91 -6.64
C CYS A 262 -6.27 2.71 -8.04
N THR A 263 -5.55 1.96 -8.88
CA THR A 263 -5.94 1.60 -10.26
C THR A 263 -6.47 0.16 -10.38
N VAL A 264 -6.63 -0.54 -9.25
CA VAL A 264 -7.23 -1.89 -9.19
C VAL A 264 -8.73 -1.84 -9.45
N VAL A 265 -9.39 -0.75 -9.06
CA VAL A 265 -10.79 -0.45 -9.36
C VAL A 265 -10.90 0.37 -10.64
N LYS A 266 -11.94 0.14 -11.45
CA LYS A 266 -12.11 0.88 -12.73
C LYS A 266 -12.34 2.37 -12.53
N LYS A 267 -13.20 2.75 -11.56
CA LYS A 267 -13.49 4.13 -11.18
C LYS A 267 -13.31 4.30 -9.67
N ASP A 268 -12.73 5.38 -9.25
CA ASP A 268 -12.68 5.74 -7.83
C ASP A 268 -13.95 6.52 -7.48
N LYS A 269 -14.91 5.81 -6.90
CA LYS A 269 -16.18 6.40 -6.48
C LYS A 269 -16.02 7.31 -5.27
N SER A 270 -15.04 7.01 -4.40
CA SER A 270 -14.84 7.75 -3.15
C SER A 270 -14.35 9.16 -3.40
N ILE A 271 -13.28 9.32 -4.20
CA ILE A 271 -12.77 10.65 -4.55
C ILE A 271 -13.80 11.41 -5.40
N SER A 272 -14.44 10.74 -6.38
CA SER A 272 -15.47 11.40 -7.19
C SER A 272 -16.61 11.95 -6.33
N ALA A 273 -17.10 11.18 -5.36
CA ALA A 273 -18.15 11.62 -4.46
C ALA A 273 -17.72 12.76 -3.52
N LEU A 274 -16.46 12.75 -3.05
CA LEU A 274 -15.90 13.85 -2.28
C LEU A 274 -15.84 15.14 -3.11
N ILE A 275 -15.42 15.07 -4.36
CA ILE A 275 -15.41 16.21 -5.29
C ILE A 275 -16.83 16.72 -5.51
N GLU A 276 -17.80 15.85 -5.76
CA GLU A 276 -19.22 16.20 -5.93
C GLU A 276 -19.82 16.81 -4.66
N SER A 277 -19.30 16.50 -3.47
CA SER A 277 -19.72 17.06 -2.18
C SER A 277 -19.00 18.37 -1.79
N GLY A 278 -18.15 18.93 -2.68
CA GLY A 278 -17.52 20.24 -2.48
C GLY A 278 -16.00 20.21 -2.26
N GLU A 279 -15.37 19.02 -2.23
CA GLU A 279 -13.91 18.88 -2.08
C GLU A 279 -13.20 18.95 -3.44
N GLU A 280 -13.48 20.00 -4.23
CA GLU A 280 -12.98 20.16 -5.60
C GLU A 280 -11.44 20.15 -5.70
N TRP A 281 -10.74 20.52 -4.64
CA TRP A 281 -9.28 20.52 -4.56
C TRP A 281 -8.66 19.12 -4.69
N LEU A 282 -9.46 18.04 -4.58
CA LEU A 282 -9.04 16.67 -4.83
C LEU A 282 -8.99 16.30 -6.33
N GLY A 283 -9.45 17.20 -7.23
CA GLY A 283 -9.46 16.98 -8.68
C GLY A 283 -8.14 16.49 -9.24
N PRO A 284 -7.00 17.16 -8.95
CA PRO A 284 -5.68 16.74 -9.45
C PRO A 284 -5.29 15.30 -9.05
N LEU A 285 -5.72 14.83 -7.88
CA LEU A 285 -5.48 13.45 -7.45
C LEU A 285 -6.24 12.45 -8.34
N LEU A 286 -7.50 12.77 -8.62
CA LEU A 286 -8.34 11.94 -9.50
C LEU A 286 -7.79 11.89 -10.93
N GLU A 287 -7.28 13.00 -11.45
CA GLU A 287 -6.64 13.09 -12.76
C GLU A 287 -5.42 12.17 -12.86
N ILE A 288 -4.49 12.25 -11.91
CA ILE A 288 -3.31 11.37 -11.86
C ILE A 288 -3.74 9.91 -11.78
N ARG A 289 -4.68 9.59 -10.92
CA ARG A 289 -5.21 8.22 -10.78
C ARG A 289 -5.79 7.71 -12.09
N ASN A 290 -6.59 8.51 -12.78
CA ASN A 290 -7.20 8.12 -14.05
C ASN A 290 -6.16 7.99 -15.15
N PHE A 291 -5.15 8.87 -15.19
CA PHE A 291 -4.01 8.75 -16.08
C PHE A 291 -3.26 7.43 -15.85
N LEU A 292 -2.92 7.10 -14.62
CA LEU A 292 -2.28 5.82 -14.29
C LEU A 292 -3.15 4.61 -14.68
N ALA A 293 -4.47 4.72 -14.53
CA ALA A 293 -5.39 3.66 -14.95
C ALA A 293 -5.41 3.47 -16.48
N SER A 294 -5.33 4.56 -17.26
CA SER A 294 -5.30 4.50 -18.73
C SER A 294 -4.07 3.77 -19.27
N THR A 295 -2.94 3.81 -18.55
CA THR A 295 -1.70 3.09 -18.94
C THR A 295 -1.84 1.56 -18.90
N GLN A 296 -2.93 1.04 -18.33
CA GLN A 296 -3.22 -0.39 -18.30
C GLN A 296 -3.83 -0.90 -19.60
N ASP A 297 -4.29 -0.01 -20.49
CA ASP A 297 -4.82 -0.40 -21.79
C ASP A 297 -3.76 -1.20 -22.57
N PRO A 298 -4.09 -2.42 -23.01
CA PRO A 298 -3.17 -3.25 -23.78
C PRO A 298 -2.60 -2.56 -25.03
N LYS A 299 -3.37 -1.68 -25.67
CA LYS A 299 -2.96 -0.95 -26.87
C LYS A 299 -1.93 0.14 -26.60
N LEU A 300 -1.95 0.72 -25.40
CA LEU A 300 -1.09 1.83 -25.03
C LEU A 300 0.18 1.40 -24.29
N LYS A 301 0.26 0.15 -23.85
CA LYS A 301 1.38 -0.35 -23.04
C LYS A 301 2.74 -0.16 -23.70
N GLN A 302 2.84 -0.29 -25.03
CA GLN A 302 4.09 -0.09 -25.77
C GLN A 302 4.60 1.34 -25.73
N LEU A 303 3.72 2.33 -25.58
CA LEU A 303 4.09 3.74 -25.47
C LEU A 303 4.79 4.04 -24.15
N TYR A 304 4.30 3.43 -23.08
CA TYR A 304 4.69 3.76 -21.71
C TYR A 304 5.71 2.80 -21.11
N ARG A 305 5.86 1.58 -21.64
CA ARG A 305 6.62 0.51 -20.99
C ARG A 305 7.72 -0.05 -21.87
N GLU A 306 8.85 -0.39 -21.22
CA GLU A 306 9.98 -1.06 -21.85
C GLU A 306 9.58 -2.41 -22.42
N TYR A 307 10.24 -2.86 -23.47
CA TYR A 307 10.10 -4.21 -24.00
C TYR A 307 10.84 -5.24 -23.13
N LYS A 308 11.94 -4.83 -22.50
CA LYS A 308 12.69 -5.66 -21.53
C LYS A 308 12.01 -5.70 -20.17
N ARG A 309 12.11 -6.83 -19.50
CA ARG A 309 11.80 -6.97 -18.08
C ARG A 309 12.87 -6.26 -17.26
N ARG A 310 12.59 -6.03 -15.97
CA ARG A 310 13.49 -5.34 -15.05
C ARG A 310 14.86 -6.02 -14.86
N LYS A 311 14.97 -7.33 -15.12
CA LYS A 311 16.21 -8.09 -15.13
C LYS A 311 16.90 -8.13 -16.50
N GLY A 312 16.50 -7.28 -17.45
CA GLY A 312 17.11 -7.14 -18.76
C GLY A 312 16.69 -8.17 -19.83
N PHE A 313 15.93 -9.21 -19.48
CA PHE A 313 15.47 -10.20 -20.47
C PHE A 313 14.11 -9.83 -21.08
N VAL A 314 13.81 -10.37 -22.24
CA VAL A 314 12.51 -10.27 -22.90
C VAL A 314 11.71 -11.55 -22.68
N SER A 315 10.41 -11.40 -22.48
CA SER A 315 9.48 -12.52 -22.40
C SER A 315 8.26 -12.27 -23.28
N PHE A 316 7.82 -13.31 -23.98
CA PHE A 316 6.59 -13.30 -24.77
C PHE A 316 5.41 -13.80 -23.94
N LYS A 317 4.20 -13.47 -24.36
CA LYS A 317 3.01 -13.99 -23.72
C LYS A 317 2.90 -15.50 -23.93
N SER A 318 2.39 -16.21 -22.92
CA SER A 318 2.19 -17.66 -22.96
C SER A 318 1.02 -18.11 -23.84
N ASP A 319 0.28 -17.18 -24.45
CA ASP A 319 -0.87 -17.44 -25.32
C ASP A 319 -0.50 -17.77 -26.77
N GLY A 320 0.80 -17.88 -27.08
CA GLY A 320 1.29 -18.14 -28.43
C GLY A 320 1.17 -16.96 -29.41
N SER A 321 0.72 -15.78 -28.97
CA SER A 321 0.51 -14.61 -29.83
C SER A 321 1.79 -13.95 -30.35
N GLY A 322 2.97 -14.37 -29.86
CA GLY A 322 4.26 -13.72 -30.18
C GLY A 322 4.37 -12.29 -29.64
N VAL A 323 3.43 -11.84 -28.82
CA VAL A 323 3.41 -10.49 -28.26
C VAL A 323 4.34 -10.40 -27.06
N ILE A 324 5.19 -9.37 -27.04
CA ILE A 324 6.11 -9.11 -25.93
C ILE A 324 5.34 -8.76 -24.65
N SER A 325 5.68 -9.42 -23.58
CA SER A 325 5.18 -9.12 -22.23
C SER A 325 5.98 -7.98 -21.63
N ARG A 326 5.47 -6.74 -21.78
CA ARG A 326 6.14 -5.49 -21.43
C ARG A 326 6.70 -5.45 -20.00
N GLY A 327 7.83 -4.76 -19.85
CA GLY A 327 8.57 -4.55 -18.62
C GLY A 327 8.09 -3.37 -17.77
N PRO A 328 9.01 -2.63 -17.10
CA PRO A 328 8.70 -1.44 -16.31
C PRO A 328 8.26 -0.26 -17.21
N TYR A 329 7.81 0.82 -16.57
CA TYR A 329 7.64 2.09 -17.28
C TYR A 329 8.98 2.63 -17.77
N LYS A 330 8.99 3.27 -18.94
CA LYS A 330 10.14 3.99 -19.48
C LYS A 330 10.55 5.12 -18.55
N LEU A 331 11.82 5.47 -18.51
CA LEU A 331 12.31 6.54 -17.63
C LEU A 331 11.62 7.88 -17.94
N GLU A 332 11.51 8.23 -19.21
CA GLU A 332 10.86 9.49 -19.61
C GLU A 332 9.41 9.57 -19.17
N PHE A 333 8.70 8.45 -19.21
CA PHE A 333 7.34 8.37 -18.67
C PHE A 333 7.30 8.52 -17.13
N CYS A 334 8.30 7.99 -16.41
CA CYS A 334 8.43 8.19 -14.97
C CYS A 334 8.70 9.67 -14.63
N LYS A 335 9.49 10.38 -15.46
CA LYS A 335 9.73 11.82 -15.32
C LYS A 335 8.42 12.62 -15.50
N GLU A 336 7.58 12.21 -16.44
CA GLU A 336 6.26 12.85 -16.66
C GLU A 336 5.33 12.63 -15.46
N ILE A 337 5.24 11.42 -14.92
CA ILE A 337 4.45 11.15 -13.71
C ILE A 337 4.96 12.01 -12.53
N LEU A 338 6.28 12.16 -12.37
CA LEU A 338 6.85 13.02 -11.33
C LEU A 338 6.39 14.48 -11.50
N ARG A 339 6.44 15.02 -12.71
CA ARG A 339 5.93 16.38 -12.98
C ARG A 339 4.46 16.53 -12.61
N MET A 340 3.63 15.55 -12.97
CA MET A 340 2.21 15.56 -12.61
C MET A 340 2.00 15.57 -11.09
N VAL A 341 2.71 14.73 -10.34
CA VAL A 341 2.59 14.64 -8.88
C VAL A 341 3.03 15.94 -8.20
N LEU A 342 4.13 16.54 -8.64
CA LEU A 342 4.63 17.81 -8.10
C LEU A 342 3.65 18.96 -8.39
N ARG A 343 3.12 19.08 -9.61
CA ARG A 343 2.09 20.09 -9.94
C ARG A 343 0.83 19.90 -9.11
N ALA A 344 0.35 18.67 -9.01
CA ALA A 344 -0.81 18.36 -8.18
C ALA A 344 -0.58 18.70 -6.71
N GLN A 345 0.62 18.48 -6.16
CA GLN A 345 0.95 18.86 -4.79
C GLN A 345 0.85 20.39 -4.58
N ILE A 346 1.36 21.19 -5.53
CA ILE A 346 1.24 22.65 -5.48
C ILE A 346 -0.22 23.08 -5.52
N GLU A 347 -1.00 22.50 -6.43
CA GLU A 347 -2.42 22.85 -6.59
C GLU A 347 -3.25 22.47 -5.36
N VAL A 348 -3.03 21.25 -4.83
CA VAL A 348 -3.70 20.76 -3.62
C VAL A 348 -3.35 21.63 -2.41
N ARG A 349 -2.10 22.08 -2.26
CA ARG A 349 -1.70 23.02 -1.19
C ARG A 349 -2.33 24.40 -1.33
N ALA A 350 -2.49 24.87 -2.55
CA ALA A 350 -3.08 26.19 -2.81
C ALA A 350 -4.59 26.23 -2.61
N LYS A 351 -5.29 25.15 -2.93
CA LYS A 351 -6.77 25.08 -2.91
C LYS A 351 -7.35 24.30 -1.75
N GLY A 352 -6.56 23.40 -1.15
CA GLY A 352 -7.00 22.53 -0.06
C GLY A 352 -6.94 23.19 1.32
N PRO A 353 -7.44 22.50 2.34
CA PRO A 353 -7.52 23.04 3.71
C PRO A 353 -6.18 23.09 4.44
N ASP A 354 -5.16 22.33 3.99
CA ASP A 354 -3.84 22.26 4.61
C ASP A 354 -2.75 22.55 3.57
N PRO A 355 -2.02 23.69 3.72
CA PRO A 355 -0.94 24.07 2.81
C PRO A 355 0.31 23.16 2.94
N ASN A 356 0.35 22.26 3.92
CA ASN A 356 1.47 21.37 4.17
C ASN A 356 1.27 19.95 3.62
N ILE A 357 0.18 19.69 2.89
CA ILE A 357 -0.08 18.37 2.29
C ILE A 357 1.13 17.96 1.44
N GLN A 358 1.59 16.73 1.67
CA GLN A 358 2.65 16.11 0.89
C GLN A 358 2.08 14.91 0.13
N LEU A 359 2.08 14.96 -1.20
CA LEU A 359 1.70 13.86 -2.08
C LEU A 359 2.89 12.94 -2.37
N ILE A 360 4.10 13.48 -2.29
CA ILE A 360 5.36 12.77 -2.37
C ILE A 360 6.32 13.37 -1.32
N LEU A 361 6.99 12.50 -0.57
CA LEU A 361 7.90 12.92 0.50
C LEU A 361 9.29 13.30 -0.05
N PRO A 362 10.01 14.24 0.58
CA PRO A 362 11.40 14.53 0.21
C PRO A 362 12.30 13.28 0.20
N GLU A 363 12.15 12.40 1.17
CA GLU A 363 12.90 11.15 1.27
C GLU A 363 12.61 10.21 0.11
N GLU A 364 11.37 10.21 -0.43
CA GLU A 364 11.03 9.47 -1.64
C GLU A 364 11.73 10.05 -2.86
N LEU A 365 11.78 11.39 -2.98
CA LEU A 365 12.48 12.07 -4.08
C LEU A 365 13.98 11.76 -4.07
N HIS A 366 14.63 11.78 -2.90
CA HIS A 366 16.04 11.37 -2.77
C HIS A 366 16.26 9.93 -3.20
N GLU A 367 15.40 9.00 -2.77
CA GLU A 367 15.52 7.60 -3.15
C GLU A 367 15.21 7.37 -4.65
N ILE A 368 14.26 8.09 -5.23
CA ILE A 368 13.96 8.06 -6.68
C ILE A 368 15.17 8.55 -7.47
N ARG A 369 15.78 9.69 -7.07
CA ARG A 369 17.00 10.22 -7.69
C ARG A 369 18.10 9.17 -7.66
N ARG A 370 18.38 8.59 -6.50
CA ARG A 370 19.38 7.52 -6.34
C ARG A 370 19.12 6.37 -7.32
N ILE A 371 17.87 5.87 -7.42
CA ILE A 371 17.48 4.78 -8.32
C ILE A 371 17.66 5.17 -9.78
N TRP A 372 17.23 6.37 -10.17
CA TRP A 372 17.36 6.81 -11.55
C TRP A 372 18.81 6.86 -11.98
N ARG A 373 19.69 7.38 -11.15
CA ARG A 373 21.13 7.46 -11.43
C ARG A 373 21.81 6.09 -11.44
N THR A 374 21.53 5.25 -10.44
CA THR A 374 22.26 3.98 -10.24
C THR A 374 21.64 2.77 -10.95
N GLU A 375 20.35 2.79 -11.25
CA GLU A 375 19.64 1.65 -11.81
C GLU A 375 18.99 1.93 -13.19
N ARG A 376 18.78 3.21 -13.54
CA ARG A 376 18.04 3.60 -14.73
C ARG A 376 18.84 4.42 -15.75
N GLY A 377 20.10 4.72 -15.47
CA GLY A 377 21.01 5.45 -16.37
C GLY A 377 20.64 6.92 -16.56
N ASP A 378 20.09 7.59 -15.55
CA ASP A 378 19.84 9.03 -15.55
C ASP A 378 21.11 9.82 -15.22
N TRP A 379 22.03 9.85 -16.15
CA TRP A 379 23.30 10.52 -15.97
C TRP A 379 23.21 12.06 -15.96
N GLU A 380 22.11 12.58 -16.48
CA GLU A 380 21.86 14.03 -16.48
C GLU A 380 21.38 14.56 -15.13
N ASP A 381 21.15 13.65 -14.17
CA ASP A 381 20.57 13.97 -12.87
C ASP A 381 19.32 14.84 -13.03
N SER A 382 18.34 14.30 -13.75
CA SER A 382 17.18 15.07 -14.21
C SER A 382 16.19 15.38 -13.10
N LEU A 383 16.18 14.62 -11.98
CA LEU A 383 15.19 14.82 -10.90
C LEU A 383 15.31 16.19 -10.23
N PRO A 384 16.52 16.69 -9.80
CA PRO A 384 16.66 18.04 -9.25
C PRO A 384 16.22 19.13 -10.23
N LYS A 385 16.49 18.97 -11.52
CA LYS A 385 16.06 19.91 -12.56
C LYS A 385 14.54 19.98 -12.67
N ILE A 386 13.87 18.82 -12.71
CA ILE A 386 12.41 18.71 -12.72
C ILE A 386 11.79 19.32 -11.46
N TYR A 387 12.37 19.04 -10.32
CA TYR A 387 11.88 19.59 -9.03
C TYR A 387 11.93 21.12 -9.06
N ARG A 388 13.09 21.71 -9.40
CA ARG A 388 13.26 23.17 -9.49
C ARG A 388 12.36 23.80 -10.57
N GLU A 389 12.23 23.15 -11.73
CA GLU A 389 11.35 23.62 -12.83
C GLU A 389 9.89 23.77 -12.36
N ILE A 390 9.40 22.82 -11.54
CA ILE A 390 7.99 22.78 -11.15
C ILE A 390 7.73 23.57 -9.88
N THR A 391 8.61 23.49 -8.89
CA THR A 391 8.38 24.09 -7.56
C THR A 391 8.99 25.48 -7.41
N GLY A 392 9.97 25.83 -8.24
CA GLY A 392 10.79 27.02 -8.05
C GLY A 392 11.80 26.93 -6.91
N GLU A 393 11.91 25.79 -6.24
CA GLU A 393 12.72 25.55 -5.05
C GLU A 393 13.73 24.43 -5.29
N ASP A 394 14.74 24.34 -4.42
CA ASP A 394 15.66 23.21 -4.36
C ASP A 394 15.49 22.47 -3.04
N LEU A 395 15.62 21.14 -3.09
CA LEU A 395 15.86 20.35 -1.89
C LEU A 395 17.37 20.32 -1.60
N ASP A 396 17.72 19.97 -0.34
CA ASP A 396 19.10 19.72 0.04
C ASP A 396 19.57 18.37 -0.55
N TRP A 397 19.94 18.42 -1.84
CA TRP A 397 20.38 17.24 -2.55
C TRP A 397 21.76 16.79 -2.07
N ILE A 398 21.89 15.50 -1.75
CA ILE A 398 23.19 14.91 -1.48
C ILE A 398 24.07 15.12 -2.71
N GLN A 399 25.17 15.85 -2.54
CA GLN A 399 26.18 15.98 -3.57
C GLN A 399 26.96 14.66 -3.65
N ASP A 400 26.91 14.03 -4.79
CA ASP A 400 27.71 12.86 -5.10
C ASP A 400 28.39 13.07 -6.45
N ASP A 401 29.67 12.74 -6.52
CA ASP A 401 30.54 12.92 -7.70
C ASP A 401 30.30 11.86 -8.80
N ILE A 402 29.21 11.09 -8.71
CA ILE A 402 28.94 9.94 -9.60
C ILE A 402 28.25 10.36 -10.90
N SER A 403 28.19 11.62 -11.26
CA SER A 403 27.52 12.05 -12.49
C SER A 403 28.53 12.27 -13.62
N PHE A 404 28.27 11.62 -14.77
CA PHE A 404 28.93 11.97 -16.00
C PHE A 404 28.45 13.34 -16.49
N SER A 405 29.36 14.15 -17.01
CA SER A 405 29.01 15.41 -17.64
C SER A 405 28.26 15.16 -18.98
N LEU A 406 27.53 16.17 -19.46
CA LEU A 406 26.88 16.12 -20.76
C LEU A 406 27.88 15.85 -21.90
N ASN A 407 29.12 16.36 -21.80
CA ASN A 407 30.18 16.14 -22.77
C ASN A 407 30.65 14.68 -22.78
N GLU A 408 30.83 14.07 -21.63
CA GLU A 408 31.22 12.66 -21.49
C GLU A 408 30.12 11.73 -22.04
N LYS A 409 28.84 12.05 -21.78
CA LYS A 409 27.70 11.33 -22.35
C LYS A 409 27.69 11.40 -23.88
N SER A 410 27.88 12.60 -24.45
CA SER A 410 27.93 12.78 -25.90
C SER A 410 29.06 11.97 -26.52
N LEU A 411 30.26 12.02 -25.96
CA LEU A 411 31.40 11.23 -26.38
C LEU A 411 31.11 9.73 -26.36
N LEU A 412 30.49 9.25 -25.29
CA LEU A 412 30.12 7.85 -25.13
C LEU A 412 29.16 7.39 -26.21
N ILE A 413 28.12 8.20 -26.51
CA ILE A 413 27.13 7.91 -27.56
C ILE A 413 27.84 7.80 -28.91
N ASP A 414 28.74 8.72 -29.22
CA ASP A 414 29.47 8.71 -30.49
C ASP A 414 30.38 7.50 -30.65
N VAL A 415 31.07 7.10 -29.57
CA VAL A 415 31.87 5.86 -29.54
C VAL A 415 31.00 4.63 -29.72
N CYS A 416 29.87 4.57 -29.02
CA CYS A 416 28.92 3.45 -29.11
C CYS A 416 28.40 3.29 -30.55
N LYS A 417 27.99 4.40 -31.20
CA LYS A 417 27.53 4.40 -32.58
C LYS A 417 28.62 3.96 -33.55
N LYS A 418 29.86 4.46 -33.40
CA LYS A 418 31.00 4.11 -34.23
C LYS A 418 31.31 2.61 -34.20
N HIS A 419 31.17 1.97 -33.07
CA HIS A 419 31.51 0.56 -32.86
C HIS A 419 30.32 -0.38 -32.84
N ASN A 420 29.12 0.11 -33.10
CA ASN A 420 27.88 -0.65 -33.08
C ASN A 420 27.64 -1.39 -31.76
N VAL A 421 27.94 -0.71 -30.64
CA VAL A 421 27.73 -1.21 -29.27
C VAL A 421 26.47 -0.58 -28.70
N PRO A 422 25.56 -1.33 -28.06
CA PRO A 422 24.41 -0.74 -27.39
C PRO A 422 24.83 0.24 -26.30
N GLU A 423 24.39 1.50 -26.39
CA GLU A 423 24.71 2.56 -25.42
C GLU A 423 24.41 2.13 -23.97
N GLN A 424 23.26 1.56 -23.74
CA GLN A 424 22.80 1.09 -22.43
C GLN A 424 23.67 -0.02 -21.85
N LEU A 425 24.29 -0.86 -22.67
CA LEU A 425 25.24 -1.86 -22.23
C LEU A 425 26.47 -1.22 -21.61
N LEU A 426 27.06 -0.26 -22.34
CA LEU A 426 28.28 0.42 -21.90
C LEU A 426 28.00 1.26 -20.63
N ILE A 427 26.86 1.97 -20.58
CA ILE A 427 26.40 2.69 -19.41
C ILE A 427 26.35 1.78 -18.17
N LYS A 428 25.70 0.64 -18.26
CA LYS A 428 25.56 -0.29 -17.12
C LYS A 428 26.91 -0.87 -16.69
N LEU A 429 27.83 -1.11 -17.60
CA LEU A 429 29.16 -1.58 -17.25
C LEU A 429 29.99 -0.52 -16.52
N LEU A 430 29.90 0.74 -16.97
CA LEU A 430 30.56 1.88 -16.29
C LEU A 430 29.95 2.13 -14.92
N ASP A 431 28.63 2.08 -14.80
CA ASP A 431 27.95 2.21 -13.49
C ASP A 431 28.35 1.07 -12.54
N ALA A 432 28.50 -0.16 -13.06
CA ALA A 432 28.94 -1.30 -12.24
C ALA A 432 30.37 -1.09 -11.73
N GLU A 433 31.27 -0.54 -12.53
CA GLU A 433 32.64 -0.22 -12.13
C GLU A 433 32.67 0.89 -11.08
N LEU A 434 31.95 2.00 -11.32
CA LEU A 434 31.90 3.14 -10.40
C LEU A 434 31.36 2.76 -9.01
N GLN A 435 30.28 1.95 -8.96
CA GLN A 435 29.67 1.50 -7.69
C GLN A 435 30.60 0.61 -6.85
N LEU A 436 31.59 -0.02 -7.45
CA LEU A 436 32.52 -0.94 -6.79
C LEU A 436 33.93 -0.36 -6.68
N GLN A 437 34.14 0.84 -7.15
CA GLN A 437 35.39 1.58 -7.01
C GLN A 437 35.67 1.86 -5.53
N GLY A 438 36.88 1.59 -5.11
CA GLY A 438 37.30 1.81 -3.70
C GLY A 438 36.91 0.71 -2.71
N LEU A 439 36.21 -0.35 -3.11
CA LEU A 439 35.94 -1.50 -2.25
C LEU A 439 37.14 -2.43 -2.19
N GLU A 440 37.53 -2.88 -0.98
CA GLU A 440 38.62 -3.84 -0.78
C GLU A 440 38.36 -5.21 -1.44
N LYS A 441 37.07 -5.64 -1.48
CA LYS A 441 36.65 -6.91 -2.12
C LYS A 441 35.74 -6.62 -3.31
N ARG A 442 36.28 -6.77 -4.51
CA ARG A 442 35.58 -6.56 -5.80
C ARG A 442 35.04 -7.85 -6.42
N SER A 443 34.97 -8.97 -5.67
CA SER A 443 34.54 -10.26 -6.19
C SER A 443 33.14 -10.27 -6.78
N SER A 444 32.27 -9.35 -6.36
CA SER A 444 30.90 -9.21 -6.90
C SER A 444 30.84 -8.54 -8.29
N ILE A 445 31.94 -7.90 -8.76
CA ILE A 445 31.93 -7.18 -10.05
C ILE A 445 31.75 -8.14 -11.22
N TYR A 446 32.45 -9.28 -11.19
CA TYR A 446 32.33 -10.28 -12.27
C TYR A 446 30.90 -10.80 -12.41
N ASN A 447 30.25 -11.12 -11.29
CA ASN A 447 28.85 -11.56 -11.31
C ASN A 447 27.93 -10.46 -11.86
N LYS A 448 28.21 -9.20 -11.57
CA LYS A 448 27.42 -8.07 -12.04
C LYS A 448 27.64 -7.80 -13.53
N ILE A 449 28.89 -7.88 -13.99
CA ILE A 449 29.24 -7.80 -15.42
C ILE A 449 28.56 -8.94 -16.19
N ASP A 450 28.67 -10.19 -15.72
CA ASP A 450 28.03 -11.33 -16.35
C ASP A 450 26.52 -11.14 -16.45
N GLN A 451 25.86 -10.68 -15.38
CA GLN A 451 24.43 -10.40 -15.41
C GLN A 451 24.07 -9.33 -16.47
N ILE A 452 24.90 -8.29 -16.62
CA ILE A 452 24.69 -7.23 -17.62
C ILE A 452 24.88 -7.82 -19.03
N LEU A 453 25.92 -8.60 -19.25
CA LEU A 453 26.19 -9.20 -20.56
C LEU A 453 25.12 -10.23 -20.97
N PHE A 454 24.48 -10.92 -20.01
CA PHE A 454 23.38 -11.84 -20.25
C PHE A 454 22.02 -11.17 -20.50
N GLU A 455 21.93 -9.85 -20.41
CA GLU A 455 20.69 -9.15 -20.78
C GLU A 455 20.45 -9.23 -22.28
N GLU A 456 19.22 -9.01 -22.69
CA GLU A 456 18.87 -8.92 -24.11
C GLU A 456 19.30 -7.55 -24.67
N TRP A 457 20.19 -7.56 -25.65
CA TRP A 457 20.75 -6.33 -26.26
C TRP A 457 20.26 -6.05 -27.67
N ARG A 458 19.53 -6.99 -28.28
CA ARG A 458 18.87 -6.77 -29.58
C ARG A 458 17.74 -5.74 -29.45
N SER A 459 17.47 -5.03 -30.52
CA SER A 459 16.33 -4.10 -30.59
C SER A 459 14.98 -4.85 -30.53
N GLU A 460 13.91 -4.11 -30.25
CA GLU A 460 12.56 -4.72 -30.25
C GLU A 460 12.18 -5.21 -31.65
N GLU A 461 12.59 -4.48 -32.70
CA GLU A 461 12.34 -4.84 -34.09
C GLU A 461 13.05 -6.14 -34.49
N GLU A 462 14.32 -6.28 -34.12
CA GLU A 462 15.09 -7.51 -34.37
C GLU A 462 14.48 -8.73 -33.67
N LEU A 463 13.99 -8.57 -32.45
CA LEU A 463 13.36 -9.65 -31.71
C LEU A 463 12.02 -10.07 -32.32
N LEU A 464 11.22 -9.13 -32.78
CA LEU A 464 9.95 -9.42 -33.42
C LEU A 464 10.16 -10.08 -34.81
N ALA A 465 11.13 -9.62 -35.58
CA ALA A 465 11.47 -10.21 -36.90
C ALA A 465 11.94 -11.68 -36.76
N ASN A 466 12.75 -11.98 -35.73
CA ASN A 466 13.23 -13.34 -35.47
C ASN A 466 12.14 -14.27 -34.95
N ASN A 467 11.17 -13.77 -34.21
CA ASN A 467 10.06 -14.55 -33.66
C ASN A 467 9.04 -14.94 -34.74
N VAL A 468 8.80 -14.07 -35.73
CA VAL A 468 7.94 -14.36 -36.89
C VAL A 468 8.55 -15.47 -37.73
N ASN A 469 9.87 -15.50 -37.90
CA ASN A 469 10.58 -16.55 -38.63
C ASN A 469 10.66 -17.89 -37.88
N GLY A 470 10.50 -17.89 -36.56
CA GLY A 470 10.49 -19.09 -35.71
C GLY A 470 9.14 -19.79 -35.61
N ILE A 471 8.04 -19.08 -35.90
CA ILE A 471 6.68 -19.64 -35.89
C ILE A 471 6.36 -20.35 -37.22
N ASN A 472 7.12 -20.07 -38.28
CA ASN A 472 6.98 -20.68 -39.61
C ASN A 472 7.92 -21.87 -39.85
N LYS A 473 8.54 -22.42 -38.82
CA LYS A 473 9.27 -23.69 -38.81
C LYS A 473 8.64 -24.61 -37.78
#